data_288589304c40a2b4cd82fe318b667948
#
_entry.id   288589304c40a2b4cd82fe318b667948
#
_cell.length_a   1.000
_cell.length_b   1.000
_cell.length_c   1.000
_cell.angle_alpha   90.00
_cell.angle_beta   90.00
_cell.angle_gamma   90.00
#
_symmetry.space_group_name_H-M   'P 1'
#
loop_
_entity.id
_entity.type
_entity.pdbx_description
1 polymer ?
#
loop_
_entity_poly.entity_id
_entity_poly.type
_entity_poly.pdbx_seq_one_letter_code
_entity_poly.pdbx_strand_id
1 'polypeptide(L)'
;MSHETVGRPMEILLVEDSLIFARIAIGALQQGRIQHRLTWLADGREALAFLRREGKYSVAPRPDLLLLDLKLPGMDGLELLGNVRGDDQLMSLPVVVMTGEGEKAQLGDLSVDAFLTKPLDLTKFIEIVDKLSRFWKADMVLPSAIEVRATDEIEL
;
A
#
# COMPACT_ATOMS: atom_id res chain seq x y z
N MET A 1 -14.58 -14.65 22.88
CA MET A 1 -14.34 -15.07 21.98
C MET A 1 -13.69 -14.28 21.09
N SER A 2 -13.25 -14.52 20.43
CA SER A 2 -12.51 -13.90 19.62
C SER A 2 -13.09 -13.15 18.63
N HIS A 3 -13.98 -12.57 18.87
CA HIS A 3 -14.58 -11.82 17.98
C HIS A 3 -13.83 -10.69 17.56
N GLU A 4 -12.82 -10.43 18.16
CA GLU A 4 -12.05 -9.34 17.77
C GLU A 4 -11.49 -9.50 16.42
N THR A 5 -11.58 -10.64 15.80
CA THR A 5 -11.09 -10.80 14.46
C THR A 5 -12.20 -10.90 13.46
N VAL A 6 -13.30 -10.25 13.71
CA VAL A 6 -14.43 -10.32 12.84
C VAL A 6 -14.19 -9.73 11.47
N GLY A 7 -13.42 -8.69 11.35
CA GLY A 7 -13.20 -8.06 10.05
C GLY A 7 -12.17 -8.79 9.19
N ARG A 8 -12.16 -8.54 7.90
CA ARG A 8 -11.18 -9.11 6.99
C ARG A 8 -9.89 -8.28 7.01
N PRO A 9 -8.75 -8.89 6.67
CA PRO A 9 -7.51 -8.14 6.61
C PRO A 9 -7.49 -7.17 5.43
N MET A 10 -6.68 -6.12 5.56
CA MET A 10 -6.48 -5.16 4.49
C MET A 10 -5.61 -5.79 3.40
N GLU A 11 -6.03 -5.67 2.14
CA GLU A 11 -5.23 -6.12 1.01
C GLU A 11 -4.35 -4.97 0.55
N ILE A 12 -3.04 -5.17 0.59
CA ILE A 12 -2.08 -4.14 0.22
C ILE A 12 -1.27 -4.62 -0.97
N LEU A 13 -1.18 -3.79 -2.00
CA LEU A 13 -0.25 -4.02 -3.10
C LEU A 13 0.92 -3.08 -2.92
N LEU A 14 2.11 -3.63 -2.76
CA LEU A 14 3.35 -2.86 -2.65
C LEU A 14 4.09 -2.96 -3.97
N VAL A 15 4.36 -1.83 -4.60
CA VAL A 15 5.09 -1.78 -5.87
C VAL A 15 6.40 -1.05 -5.60
N GLU A 16 7.49 -1.81 -5.56
CA GLU A 16 8.80 -1.32 -5.15
C GLU A 16 9.87 -2.21 -5.75
N ASP A 17 10.80 -1.65 -6.52
CA ASP A 17 11.83 -2.47 -7.14
C ASP A 17 13.05 -2.72 -6.25
N SER A 18 13.23 -1.95 -5.19
CA SER A 18 14.35 -2.15 -4.29
C SER A 18 14.03 -3.22 -3.26
N LEU A 19 14.81 -4.29 -3.26
CA LEU A 19 14.63 -5.37 -2.29
C LEU A 19 14.76 -4.85 -0.86
N ILE A 20 15.69 -3.92 -0.64
CA ILE A 20 15.92 -3.40 0.71
C ILE A 20 14.71 -2.63 1.21
N PHE A 21 14.18 -1.69 0.40
CA PHE A 21 13.02 -0.92 0.83
C PHE A 21 11.77 -1.78 0.93
N ALA A 22 11.62 -2.77 0.04
CA ALA A 22 10.49 -3.69 0.11
C ALA A 22 10.54 -4.49 1.41
N ARG A 23 11.71 -5.02 1.76
CA ARG A 23 11.86 -5.80 3.01
C ARG A 23 11.58 -4.95 4.23
N ILE A 24 12.01 -3.70 4.24
CA ILE A 24 11.74 -2.81 5.36
C ILE A 24 10.23 -2.59 5.50
N ALA A 25 9.55 -2.34 4.39
CA ALA A 25 8.12 -2.12 4.43
C ALA A 25 7.36 -3.36 4.90
N ILE A 26 7.72 -4.52 4.34
CA ILE A 26 7.07 -5.78 4.70
C ILE A 26 7.30 -6.07 6.19
N GLY A 27 8.54 -5.92 6.64
CA GLY A 27 8.88 -6.18 8.05
C GLY A 27 8.18 -5.25 9.00
N ALA A 28 8.08 -3.97 8.65
CA ALA A 28 7.40 -3.00 9.50
C ALA A 28 5.93 -3.35 9.69
N LEU A 29 5.27 -3.74 8.59
CA LEU A 29 3.86 -4.11 8.67
C LEU A 29 3.66 -5.38 9.50
N GLN A 30 4.56 -6.34 9.37
CA GLN A 30 4.49 -7.57 10.16
C GLN A 30 4.75 -7.30 11.64
N GLN A 31 5.73 -6.48 11.96
CA GLN A 31 6.01 -6.14 13.34
C GLN A 31 4.86 -5.42 14.00
N GLY A 32 4.14 -4.61 13.23
CA GLY A 32 3.00 -3.88 13.75
C GLY A 32 1.78 -4.74 13.98
N ARG A 33 1.85 -6.02 13.60
CA ARG A 33 0.71 -6.93 13.71
C ARG A 33 -0.55 -6.36 13.08
N ILE A 34 -0.35 -5.61 11.99
CA ILE A 34 -1.46 -5.08 11.22
C ILE A 34 -2.10 -6.25 10.49
N GLN A 35 -3.41 -6.40 10.61
CA GLN A 35 -4.11 -7.45 9.91
C GLN A 35 -4.16 -7.11 8.44
N HIS A 36 -3.28 -7.73 7.66
CA HIS A 36 -3.14 -7.42 6.25
C HIS A 36 -2.67 -8.63 5.46
N ARG A 37 -2.89 -8.57 4.17
CA ARG A 37 -2.25 -9.45 3.20
C ARG A 37 -1.51 -8.55 2.25
N LEU A 38 -0.29 -8.92 1.91
CA LEU A 38 0.53 -8.07 1.08
C LEU A 38 1.02 -8.83 -0.14
N THR A 39 0.88 -8.21 -1.29
CA THR A 39 1.50 -8.68 -2.52
C THR A 39 2.57 -7.67 -2.88
N TRP A 40 3.78 -8.15 -3.15
CA TRP A 40 4.89 -7.29 -3.54
C TRP A 40 5.23 -7.57 -5.00
N LEU A 41 5.20 -6.53 -5.81
CA LEU A 41 5.60 -6.59 -7.21
C LEU A 41 6.67 -5.54 -7.45
N ALA A 42 7.68 -5.88 -8.24
CA ALA A 42 8.81 -5.00 -8.44
C ALA A 42 8.74 -4.21 -9.76
N ASP A 43 7.70 -4.43 -10.55
CA ASP A 43 7.60 -3.90 -11.90
C ASP A 43 6.22 -3.27 -12.09
N GLY A 44 6.18 -2.08 -12.66
CA GLY A 44 4.92 -1.37 -12.88
C GLY A 44 3.95 -2.07 -13.83
N ARG A 45 4.46 -2.77 -14.83
CA ARG A 45 3.59 -3.50 -15.75
C ARG A 45 2.92 -4.68 -15.08
N GLU A 46 3.68 -5.39 -14.23
CA GLU A 46 3.10 -6.48 -13.45
C GLU A 46 2.05 -5.95 -12.48
N ALA A 47 2.32 -4.79 -11.88
CA ALA A 47 1.36 -4.19 -10.97
C ALA A 47 0.07 -3.82 -11.68
N LEU A 48 0.15 -3.24 -12.88
CA LEU A 48 -1.04 -2.88 -13.62
C LEU A 48 -1.84 -4.12 -14.02
N ALA A 49 -1.15 -5.18 -14.45
CA ALA A 49 -1.83 -6.43 -14.79
C ALA A 49 -2.52 -7.03 -13.56
N PHE A 50 -1.86 -6.96 -12.40
CA PHE A 50 -2.45 -7.41 -11.14
C PHE A 50 -3.72 -6.62 -10.82
N LEU A 51 -3.66 -5.31 -10.92
CA LEU A 51 -4.80 -4.44 -10.62
C LEU A 51 -5.94 -4.67 -11.58
N ARG A 52 -5.65 -4.94 -12.84
CA ARG A 52 -6.66 -5.19 -13.85
C ARG A 52 -7.09 -6.65 -13.92
N ARG A 53 -6.44 -7.50 -13.12
CA ARG A 53 -6.72 -8.94 -13.09
C ARG A 53 -6.57 -9.60 -14.45
N GLU A 54 -5.48 -9.25 -15.13
CA GLU A 54 -5.17 -9.77 -16.45
C GLU A 54 -4.20 -10.94 -16.38
N GLY A 55 -4.31 -11.87 -17.32
CA GLY A 55 -3.38 -12.98 -17.46
C GLY A 55 -3.33 -13.84 -16.20
N LYS A 56 -2.13 -14.04 -15.68
CA LYS A 56 -1.94 -14.88 -14.49
C LYS A 56 -2.56 -14.28 -13.24
N TYR A 57 -3.00 -13.03 -13.30
CA TYR A 57 -3.61 -12.35 -12.16
C TYR A 57 -5.15 -12.35 -12.23
N SER A 58 -5.73 -13.22 -13.05
CA SER A 58 -7.19 -13.21 -13.23
C SER A 58 -7.98 -13.41 -11.95
N VAL A 59 -7.39 -14.08 -10.94
CA VAL A 59 -8.08 -14.28 -9.67
C VAL A 59 -7.41 -13.52 -8.53
N ALA A 60 -6.60 -12.52 -8.86
CA ALA A 60 -5.92 -11.73 -7.84
C ALA A 60 -6.92 -10.96 -6.99
N PRO A 61 -6.62 -10.75 -5.70
CA PRO A 61 -7.51 -9.95 -4.86
C PRO A 61 -7.46 -8.49 -5.28
N ARG A 62 -8.52 -7.76 -5.01
CA ARG A 62 -8.53 -6.32 -5.24
C ARG A 62 -7.88 -5.63 -4.06
N PRO A 63 -6.82 -4.85 -4.27
CA PRO A 63 -6.17 -4.15 -3.16
C PRO A 63 -7.08 -3.09 -2.56
N ASP A 64 -6.94 -2.90 -1.26
CA ASP A 64 -7.56 -1.79 -0.56
C ASP A 64 -6.63 -0.59 -0.55
N LEU A 65 -5.34 -0.81 -0.76
CA LEU A 65 -4.33 0.24 -0.71
C LEU A 65 -3.19 -0.11 -1.63
N LEU A 66 -2.74 0.88 -2.40
CA LEU A 66 -1.55 0.76 -3.24
C LEU A 66 -0.44 1.57 -2.59
N LEU A 67 0.67 0.90 -2.22
CA LEU A 67 1.88 1.56 -1.79
C LEU A 67 2.82 1.57 -2.99
N LEU A 68 3.13 2.75 -3.49
CA LEU A 68 3.78 2.89 -4.79
C LEU A 68 5.06 3.69 -4.74
N ASP A 69 6.15 3.08 -5.23
CA ASP A 69 7.38 3.80 -5.50
C ASP A 69 7.24 4.43 -6.88
N LEU A 70 7.67 5.67 -7.03
CA LEU A 70 7.57 6.35 -8.32
C LEU A 70 8.62 5.90 -9.32
N LYS A 71 9.78 5.44 -8.85
CA LYS A 71 10.86 5.04 -9.75
C LYS A 71 10.90 3.53 -9.89
N LEU A 72 10.36 3.02 -11.00
CA LEU A 72 10.25 1.60 -11.25
C LEU A 72 10.79 1.27 -12.63
N PRO A 73 11.29 0.05 -12.84
CA PRO A 73 11.67 -0.38 -14.18
C PRO A 73 10.42 -0.69 -15.00
N GLY A 74 10.58 -0.75 -16.32
CA GLY A 74 9.48 -1.03 -17.22
C GLY A 74 8.53 0.14 -17.27
N MET A 75 7.35 -0.04 -16.71
CA MET A 75 6.40 1.05 -16.56
C MET A 75 6.71 1.72 -15.22
N ASP A 76 7.09 3.00 -15.22
CA ASP A 76 7.44 3.66 -13.98
C ASP A 76 6.20 4.01 -13.13
N GLY A 77 6.45 4.48 -11.92
CA GLY A 77 5.35 4.72 -10.98
C GLY A 77 4.40 5.81 -11.43
N LEU A 78 4.91 6.84 -12.11
CA LEU A 78 4.04 7.90 -12.61
C LEU A 78 3.10 7.38 -13.70
N GLU A 79 3.63 6.56 -14.59
CA GLU A 79 2.85 5.97 -15.66
C GLU A 79 1.80 5.02 -15.07
N LEU A 80 2.19 4.22 -14.09
CA LEU A 80 1.25 3.34 -13.41
C LEU A 80 0.14 4.15 -12.73
N LEU A 81 0.51 5.21 -12.03
CA LEU A 81 -0.48 6.05 -11.35
C LEU A 81 -1.44 6.67 -12.35
N GLY A 82 -0.94 7.13 -13.49
CA GLY A 82 -1.79 7.67 -14.55
C GLY A 82 -2.80 6.65 -15.05
N ASN A 83 -2.35 5.40 -15.23
CA ASN A 83 -3.26 4.34 -15.66
C ASN A 83 -4.31 4.04 -14.60
N VAL A 84 -3.94 4.06 -13.33
CA VAL A 84 -4.89 3.82 -12.24
C VAL A 84 -5.94 4.93 -12.19
N ARG A 85 -5.52 6.17 -12.27
CA ARG A 85 -6.45 7.30 -12.18
C ARG A 85 -7.33 7.44 -13.43
N GLY A 86 -6.88 6.90 -14.56
CA GLY A 86 -7.65 6.93 -15.80
C GLY A 86 -8.56 5.72 -16.01
N ASP A 87 -8.52 4.75 -15.12
CA ASP A 87 -9.31 3.53 -15.27
C ASP A 87 -10.53 3.61 -14.35
N ASP A 88 -11.73 3.52 -14.91
CA ASP A 88 -12.97 3.69 -14.15
C ASP A 88 -13.08 2.75 -12.96
N GLN A 89 -12.47 1.57 -13.04
CA GLN A 89 -12.55 0.59 -11.96
C GLN A 89 -11.47 0.77 -10.92
N LEU A 90 -10.42 1.55 -11.22
CA LEU A 90 -9.29 1.72 -10.33
C LEU A 90 -9.15 3.15 -9.83
N MET A 91 -9.86 4.09 -10.42
CA MET A 91 -9.62 5.52 -10.17
C MET A 91 -9.83 5.94 -8.72
N SER A 92 -10.61 5.18 -7.96
CA SER A 92 -10.85 5.51 -6.56
C SER A 92 -9.96 4.72 -5.59
N LEU A 93 -9.03 3.90 -6.10
CA LEU A 93 -8.13 3.14 -5.25
C LEU A 93 -7.25 4.10 -4.45
N PRO A 94 -7.21 3.98 -3.12
CA PRO A 94 -6.28 4.79 -2.33
C PRO A 94 -4.84 4.48 -2.68
N VAL A 95 -4.06 5.51 -2.95
CA VAL A 95 -2.65 5.38 -3.32
C VAL A 95 -1.80 6.20 -2.36
N VAL A 96 -0.83 5.55 -1.75
CA VAL A 96 0.17 6.20 -0.92
C VAL A 96 1.50 6.06 -1.66
N VAL A 97 2.09 7.19 -2.02
CA VAL A 97 3.35 7.20 -2.74
C VAL A 97 4.49 7.22 -1.73
N MET A 98 5.44 6.29 -1.90
CA MET A 98 6.65 6.30 -1.11
C MET A 98 7.71 7.05 -1.91
N THR A 99 8.21 8.14 -1.37
CA THR A 99 9.07 9.04 -2.11
C THR A 99 10.46 9.13 -1.53
N GLY A 100 11.43 9.39 -2.42
CA GLY A 100 12.67 10.00 -1.99
C GLY A 100 12.51 11.51 -2.09
N GLU A 101 13.58 12.21 -1.75
CA GLU A 101 13.56 13.66 -1.76
C GLU A 101 13.35 14.19 -3.17
N GLY A 102 12.46 15.15 -3.32
CA GLY A 102 12.25 15.83 -4.62
C GLY A 102 11.30 15.12 -5.57
N GLU A 103 10.83 13.94 -5.25
CA GLU A 103 9.99 13.20 -6.19
C GLU A 103 8.56 13.70 -6.28
N LYS A 104 8.09 14.40 -5.25
CA LYS A 104 6.71 14.88 -5.25
C LYS A 104 6.40 15.81 -6.43
N ALA A 105 7.37 16.60 -6.83
CA ALA A 105 7.17 17.55 -7.93
C ALA A 105 6.87 16.86 -9.25
N GLN A 106 7.21 15.59 -9.37
CA GLN A 106 7.02 14.87 -10.62
C GLN A 106 5.58 14.43 -10.85
N LEU A 107 4.72 14.52 -9.82
CA LEU A 107 3.35 14.05 -9.95
C LEU A 107 2.49 14.91 -10.88
N GLY A 108 2.81 16.19 -11.03
CA GLY A 108 2.00 17.06 -11.86
C GLY A 108 0.56 17.12 -11.37
N ASP A 109 -0.38 16.81 -12.27
CA ASP A 109 -1.79 16.85 -11.93
C ASP A 109 -2.33 15.54 -11.37
N LEU A 110 -1.49 14.51 -11.27
CA LEU A 110 -1.96 13.22 -10.75
C LEU A 110 -2.19 13.30 -9.24
N SER A 111 -3.30 12.76 -8.80
CA SER A 111 -3.65 12.82 -7.39
C SER A 111 -3.22 11.58 -6.65
N VAL A 112 -2.69 11.78 -5.46
CA VAL A 112 -2.40 10.67 -4.53
C VAL A 112 -3.02 11.01 -3.20
N ASP A 113 -3.28 9.99 -2.40
CA ASP A 113 -3.97 10.19 -1.14
C ASP A 113 -3.02 10.56 -0.02
N ALA A 114 -1.78 10.14 -0.11
CA ALA A 114 -0.78 10.52 0.88
C ALA A 114 0.62 10.20 0.39
N PHE A 115 1.61 10.72 1.09
CA PHE A 115 3.03 10.47 0.83
C PHE A 115 3.69 9.89 2.07
N LEU A 116 4.61 8.95 1.85
CA LEU A 116 5.50 8.47 2.89
C LEU A 116 6.93 8.62 2.39
N THR A 117 7.81 9.09 3.25
CA THR A 117 9.23 9.16 2.92
C THR A 117 9.82 7.78 3.13
N LYS A 118 10.70 7.35 2.24
CA LYS A 118 11.40 6.08 2.44
C LYS A 118 12.48 6.22 3.50
N PRO A 119 12.71 5.17 4.30
CA PRO A 119 12.00 3.91 4.33
C PRO A 119 10.66 4.02 5.05
N LEU A 120 9.78 3.06 4.86
CA LEU A 120 8.45 3.10 5.45
C LEU A 120 8.53 3.16 6.97
N ASP A 121 7.86 4.14 7.54
CA ASP A 121 7.76 4.32 8.99
C ASP A 121 6.38 3.85 9.42
N LEU A 122 6.33 2.85 10.27
CA LEU A 122 5.07 2.22 10.66
C LEU A 122 4.12 3.21 11.33
N THR A 123 4.62 4.09 12.19
CA THR A 123 3.76 5.05 12.87
C THR A 123 3.08 5.99 11.88
N LYS A 124 3.85 6.49 10.91
CA LYS A 124 3.28 7.37 9.89
C LYS A 124 2.31 6.62 9.00
N PHE A 125 2.60 5.35 8.69
CA PHE A 125 1.70 4.53 7.91
C PHE A 125 0.35 4.39 8.62
N ILE A 126 0.37 4.12 9.93
CA ILE A 126 -0.86 3.99 10.71
C ILE A 126 -1.66 5.29 10.68
N GLU A 127 -0.99 6.43 10.82
CA GLU A 127 -1.67 7.72 10.76
C GLU A 127 -2.37 7.94 9.42
N ILE A 128 -1.71 7.52 8.33
CA ILE A 128 -2.29 7.65 7.00
C ILE A 128 -3.49 6.73 6.84
N VAL A 129 -3.38 5.49 7.30
CA VAL A 129 -4.48 4.54 7.24
C VAL A 129 -5.70 5.11 7.97
N ASP A 130 -5.47 5.70 9.15
CA ASP A 130 -6.57 6.30 9.91
C ASP A 130 -7.24 7.43 9.14
N LYS A 131 -6.45 8.28 8.50
CA LYS A 131 -7.01 9.39 7.71
C LYS A 131 -7.79 8.91 6.50
N LEU A 132 -7.42 7.76 5.96
CA LEU A 132 -8.07 7.23 4.77
C LEU A 132 -9.17 6.23 5.09
N SER A 133 -9.56 6.12 6.36
CA SER A 133 -10.49 5.08 6.79
C SER A 133 -11.82 5.11 6.04
N ARG A 134 -12.23 6.28 5.55
CA ARG A 134 -13.50 6.40 4.82
C ARG A 134 -13.52 5.65 3.50
N PHE A 135 -12.34 5.26 2.99
CA PHE A 135 -12.27 4.55 1.72
C PHE A 135 -12.54 3.06 1.87
N TRP A 136 -12.58 2.54 3.09
CA TRP A 136 -12.65 1.10 3.29
C TRP A 136 -13.97 0.69 3.91
N LYS A 137 -14.31 -0.58 3.68
CA LYS A 137 -15.57 -1.11 4.18
C LYS A 137 -15.50 -1.34 5.68
N ALA A 138 -16.66 -1.27 6.31
CA ALA A 138 -16.72 -1.42 7.76
C ALA A 138 -16.28 -2.81 8.25
N ASP A 139 -16.27 -3.81 7.37
CA ASP A 139 -15.87 -5.14 7.77
C ASP A 139 -14.35 -5.33 7.82
N MET A 140 -13.58 -4.30 7.47
CA MET A 140 -12.13 -4.41 7.47
C MET A 140 -11.57 -4.00 8.82
N VAL A 141 -10.59 -4.76 9.31
CA VAL A 141 -9.93 -4.44 10.57
C VAL A 141 -8.78 -3.49 10.27
N LEU A 142 -8.81 -2.29 10.85
CA LEU A 142 -7.77 -1.29 10.62
C LEU A 142 -6.75 -1.31 11.76
N PRO A 143 -5.47 -1.04 11.46
CA PRO A 143 -4.47 -0.97 12.51
C PRO A 143 -4.63 0.28 13.37
N SER A 144 -4.04 0.26 14.55
CA SER A 144 -4.08 1.40 15.44
C SER A 144 -2.71 1.64 16.05
N ALA A 145 -2.49 2.87 16.52
CA ALA A 145 -1.23 3.21 17.17
C ALA A 145 -0.99 2.40 18.44
N ILE A 146 -2.06 2.02 19.12
CA ILE A 146 -1.94 1.21 20.33
C ILE A 146 -1.40 -0.17 19.99
N GLU A 147 -1.89 -0.77 18.92
CA GLU A 147 -1.42 -2.07 18.50
C GLU A 147 0.04 -2.03 18.09
N VAL A 148 0.46 -0.98 17.41
CA VAL A 148 1.86 -0.82 17.03
C VAL A 148 2.74 -0.77 18.27
N ARG A 149 2.34 0.01 19.27
CA ARG A 149 3.15 0.16 20.45
C ARG A 149 3.29 -1.16 21.21
N ALA A 150 2.21 -1.88 21.37
CA ALA A 150 2.23 -3.16 22.06
C ALA A 150 3.11 -4.17 21.32
N THR A 151 3.07 -4.14 19.99
CA THR A 151 3.86 -5.06 19.20
C THR A 151 5.35 -4.74 19.30
N ASP A 152 5.72 -3.49 19.33
CA ASP A 152 7.12 -3.11 19.47
C ASP A 152 7.71 -3.67 20.74
N GLU A 153 6.95 -3.71 21.81
CA GLU A 153 7.44 -4.27 23.04
C GLU A 153 7.65 -5.79 22.94
N ILE A 154 6.81 -6.45 22.20
CA ILE A 154 6.89 -7.89 22.08
C ILE A 154 8.02 -8.32 21.18
N GLU A 155 8.36 -7.54 20.18
CA GLU A 155 9.37 -7.95 19.23
C GLU A 155 10.78 -7.92 19.77
N LEU A 156 10.97 -7.48 20.96
CA LEU A 156 12.28 -7.53 21.57
C LEU A 156 12.68 -8.96 21.84
#